data_ce68abe1f81075165ba223c6976fcee5
#
_entry.id   ce68abe1f81075165ba223c6976fcee5
#
_cell.length_a   1.000
_cell.length_b   1.000
_cell.length_c   1.000
_cell.angle_alpha   90.00
_cell.angle_beta   90.00
_cell.angle_gamma   90.00
#
_symmetry.space_group_name_H-M   'P 1'
#
loop_
_entity.id
_entity.type
_entity.pdbx_description
1 polymer ?
#
loop_
_entity_poly.entity_id
_entity_poly.type
_entity_poly.pdbx_seq_one_letter_code
_entity_poly.pdbx_strand_id
1 'polypeptide(L)'
;MNSRRKFIVQTMVGVGSIGAIATQVEAKPLPKNLPNLKGKPIVISTWDFGVAANQAAWEVLKDQGRSLDAVEQGVKVAEADLGNPTVGKGGNPDRDGHVSLDACIMDELGNCGAVAALENIAHPISVARMVMEKTPHVMLVGEGA
;
A
#
# COMPACT_ATOMS: atom_id res chain seq x y z
N MET A 1 4.84 -36.23 -11.86
CA MET A 1 5.51 -35.22 -11.03
C MET A 1 5.66 -33.96 -11.86
N ASN A 2 5.00 -32.84 -11.46
CA ASN A 2 4.90 -31.63 -12.27
C ASN A 2 6.28 -30.97 -12.51
N SER A 3 6.47 -30.45 -13.73
CA SER A 3 7.70 -29.79 -14.22
C SER A 3 8.28 -28.74 -13.22
N ARG A 4 7.43 -27.99 -12.53
CA ARG A 4 7.84 -27.00 -11.53
C ARG A 4 8.49 -27.61 -10.27
N ARG A 5 8.05 -28.78 -9.83
CA ARG A 5 8.69 -29.51 -8.72
C ARG A 5 10.08 -30.04 -9.10
N LYS A 6 10.26 -30.48 -10.35
CA LYS A 6 11.60 -30.91 -10.83
C LYS A 6 12.57 -29.75 -10.89
N PHE A 7 12.12 -28.55 -11.31
CA PHE A 7 12.96 -27.35 -11.33
C PHE A 7 13.45 -26.97 -9.91
N ILE A 8 12.56 -26.96 -8.92
CA ILE A 8 12.91 -26.61 -7.53
C ILE A 8 13.91 -27.63 -6.95
N VAL A 9 13.70 -28.93 -7.18
CA VAL A 9 14.60 -29.97 -6.67
C VAL A 9 15.98 -29.91 -7.34
N GLN A 10 16.04 -29.62 -8.64
CA GLN A 10 17.32 -29.48 -9.36
C GLN A 10 18.11 -28.23 -8.92
N THR A 11 17.41 -27.13 -8.56
CA THR A 11 18.06 -25.91 -8.06
C THR A 11 18.64 -26.14 -6.65
N MET A 12 17.99 -26.95 -5.82
CA MET A 12 18.52 -27.29 -4.48
C MET A 12 19.74 -28.20 -4.48
N VAL A 13 19.89 -29.05 -5.49
CA VAL A 13 21.05 -29.97 -5.58
C VAL A 13 22.31 -29.28 -6.15
N GLY A 14 22.13 -28.17 -6.89
CA GLY A 14 23.22 -27.41 -7.52
C GLY A 14 23.91 -26.36 -6.65
N VAL A 15 23.42 -26.06 -5.46
CA VAL A 15 23.92 -24.96 -4.58
C VAL A 15 24.76 -25.47 -3.41
N GLY A 16 25.26 -26.72 -3.49
CA GLY A 16 26.00 -27.38 -2.38
C GLY A 16 27.42 -26.89 -2.13
N SER A 17 27.94 -25.83 -2.76
CA SER A 17 29.33 -25.42 -2.57
C SER A 17 29.67 -23.93 -2.74
N ILE A 18 28.68 -23.04 -2.81
CA ILE A 18 28.95 -21.62 -2.64
C ILE A 18 28.37 -21.23 -1.30
N GLY A 19 29.24 -20.99 -0.31
CA GLY A 19 28.83 -20.46 0.98
C GLY A 19 28.01 -19.18 0.77
N ALA A 20 26.71 -19.33 0.83
CA ALA A 20 25.80 -18.19 0.83
C ALA A 20 26.10 -17.41 2.11
N ILE A 21 26.87 -16.34 1.98
CA ILE A 21 26.83 -15.25 2.95
C ILE A 21 25.43 -14.66 2.78
N ALA A 22 24.45 -15.29 3.41
CA ALA A 22 23.18 -14.64 3.67
C ALA A 22 23.50 -13.51 4.65
N THR A 23 23.80 -12.33 4.13
CA THR A 23 23.70 -11.11 4.93
C THR A 23 22.25 -11.06 5.37
N GLN A 24 21.99 -11.53 6.57
CA GLN A 24 20.74 -11.25 7.24
C GLN A 24 20.70 -9.73 7.40
N VAL A 25 19.95 -9.08 6.53
CA VAL A 25 19.53 -7.69 6.78
C VAL A 25 18.58 -7.79 7.96
N GLU A 26 19.14 -7.71 9.18
CA GLU A 26 18.31 -7.52 10.37
C GLU A 26 17.61 -6.18 10.16
N ALA A 27 16.31 -6.26 9.91
CA ALA A 27 15.46 -5.08 9.94
C ALA A 27 15.60 -4.47 11.35
N LYS A 28 16.30 -3.36 11.44
CA LYS A 28 16.46 -2.64 12.70
C LYS A 28 15.07 -2.28 13.21
N PRO A 29 14.67 -2.74 14.40
CA PRO A 29 13.34 -2.42 14.91
C PRO A 29 13.19 -0.89 14.94
N LEU A 30 12.12 -0.40 14.36
CA LEU A 30 11.76 1.02 14.40
C LEU A 30 11.69 1.48 15.87
N PRO A 31 12.21 2.66 16.19
CA PRO A 31 12.14 3.20 17.54
C PRO A 31 10.67 3.31 17.93
N LYS A 32 10.29 2.72 19.08
CA LYS A 32 8.94 2.76 19.63
C LYS A 32 8.44 4.18 19.95
N ASN A 33 9.36 5.14 20.00
CA ASN A 33 9.07 6.55 20.18
C ASN A 33 9.69 7.31 19.00
N LEU A 34 8.88 7.69 18.03
CA LEU A 34 9.30 8.65 17.01
C LEU A 34 9.62 9.98 17.68
N PRO A 35 10.73 10.64 17.34
CA PRO A 35 11.01 11.96 17.84
C PRO A 35 9.83 12.87 17.48
N ASN A 36 9.37 13.65 18.47
CA ASN A 36 8.37 14.68 18.22
C ASN A 36 9.02 15.70 17.26
N LEU A 37 8.78 15.51 15.97
CA LEU A 37 9.23 16.42 14.93
C LEU A 37 8.46 17.73 15.14
N LYS A 38 9.07 18.69 15.83
CA LYS A 38 8.57 20.07 15.96
C LYS A 38 8.64 20.81 14.61
N GLY A 39 8.13 20.16 13.57
CA GLY A 39 8.07 20.71 12.22
C GLY A 39 6.63 21.01 11.83
N LYS A 40 6.47 21.92 10.90
CA LYS A 40 5.19 22.11 10.23
C LYS A 40 4.87 20.83 9.44
N PRO A 41 3.62 20.34 9.46
CA PRO A 41 3.24 19.19 8.65
C PRO A 41 3.51 19.47 7.16
N ILE A 42 3.88 18.43 6.43
CA ILE A 42 4.13 18.51 5.00
C ILE A 42 3.28 17.42 4.33
N VAL A 43 2.65 17.78 3.21
CA VAL A 43 1.92 16.84 2.34
C VAL A 43 2.58 16.85 0.98
N ILE A 44 2.87 15.68 0.44
CA ILE A 44 3.52 15.52 -0.86
C ILE A 44 2.76 14.47 -1.67
N SER A 45 2.54 14.76 -2.93
CA SER A 45 1.98 13.83 -3.93
C SER A 45 2.84 13.82 -5.19
N THR A 46 2.82 12.71 -5.92
CA THR A 46 3.67 12.50 -7.10
C THR A 46 3.09 13.13 -8.36
N TRP A 47 1.77 13.05 -8.55
CA TRP A 47 1.08 13.41 -9.77
C TRP A 47 0.34 14.75 -9.63
N ASP A 48 0.01 15.37 -10.76
CA ASP A 48 -0.71 16.66 -10.81
C ASP A 48 -2.10 16.62 -10.17
N PHE A 49 -2.85 15.52 -10.32
CA PHE A 49 -4.10 15.30 -9.60
C PHE A 49 -3.91 15.22 -8.07
N GLY A 50 -2.70 15.02 -7.60
CA GLY A 50 -2.34 15.06 -6.18
C GLY A 50 -2.55 16.42 -5.52
N VAL A 51 -2.72 17.51 -6.28
CA VAL A 51 -3.01 18.84 -5.69
C VAL A 51 -4.31 18.81 -4.88
N ALA A 52 -5.38 18.25 -5.44
CA ALA A 52 -6.65 18.12 -4.74
C ALA A 52 -6.54 17.15 -3.54
N ALA A 53 -5.81 16.05 -3.70
CA ALA A 53 -5.52 15.11 -2.63
C ALA A 53 -4.75 15.77 -1.47
N ASN A 54 -3.72 16.56 -1.78
CA ASN A 54 -2.95 17.32 -0.79
C ASN A 54 -3.83 18.33 -0.03
N GLN A 55 -4.76 18.98 -0.71
CA GLN A 55 -5.69 19.91 -0.08
C GLN A 55 -6.59 19.20 0.93
N ALA A 56 -7.16 18.04 0.58
CA ALA A 56 -7.99 17.26 1.49
C ALA A 56 -7.18 16.73 2.69
N ALA A 57 -5.96 16.26 2.45
CA ALA A 57 -5.07 15.85 3.53
C ALA A 57 -4.70 17.03 4.46
N TRP A 58 -4.51 18.23 3.91
CA TRP A 58 -4.22 19.42 4.68
C TRP A 58 -5.37 19.83 5.61
N GLU A 59 -6.62 19.64 5.19
CA GLU A 59 -7.78 19.93 6.04
C GLU A 59 -7.72 19.12 7.36
N VAL A 60 -7.25 17.86 7.29
CA VAL A 60 -7.05 17.05 8.49
C VAL A 60 -5.87 17.55 9.33
N LEU A 61 -4.73 17.86 8.69
CA LEU A 61 -3.50 18.23 9.40
C LEU A 61 -3.56 19.61 10.04
N LYS A 62 -4.28 20.58 9.45
CA LYS A 62 -4.44 21.93 10.04
C LYS A 62 -5.15 21.87 11.38
N ASP A 63 -6.03 20.89 11.56
CA ASP A 63 -6.78 20.65 12.79
C ASP A 63 -6.05 19.65 13.73
N GLN A 64 -4.74 19.47 13.53
CA GLN A 64 -3.88 18.56 14.30
C GLN A 64 -4.30 17.09 14.24
N GLY A 65 -4.99 16.70 13.15
CA GLY A 65 -5.34 15.31 12.89
C GLY A 65 -4.12 14.44 12.62
N ARG A 66 -4.31 13.14 12.73
CA ARG A 66 -3.24 12.14 12.52
C ARG A 66 -2.85 12.07 11.04
N SER A 67 -1.56 11.90 10.75
CA SER A 67 -1.04 11.80 9.38
C SER A 67 -1.69 10.66 8.58
N LEU A 68 -1.97 9.54 9.23
CA LEU A 68 -2.65 8.40 8.61
C LEU A 68 -4.05 8.77 8.09
N ASP A 69 -4.81 9.53 8.91
CA ASP A 69 -6.14 10.00 8.52
C ASP A 69 -6.05 10.99 7.34
N ALA A 70 -5.03 11.86 7.38
CA ALA A 70 -4.78 12.81 6.30
C ALA A 70 -4.47 12.10 4.97
N VAL A 71 -3.61 11.07 4.99
CA VAL A 71 -3.27 10.26 3.82
C VAL A 71 -4.52 9.57 3.27
N GLU A 72 -5.30 8.94 4.10
CA GLU A 72 -6.53 8.26 3.66
C GLU A 72 -7.51 9.24 3.03
N GLN A 73 -7.77 10.39 3.66
CA GLN A 73 -8.68 11.39 3.10
C GLN A 73 -8.17 11.97 1.77
N GLY A 74 -6.87 12.23 1.67
CA GLY A 74 -6.26 12.71 0.44
C GLY A 74 -6.41 11.71 -0.71
N VAL A 75 -6.10 10.44 -0.49
CA VAL A 75 -6.18 9.39 -1.52
C VAL A 75 -7.62 9.18 -1.98
N LYS A 76 -8.60 9.22 -1.08
CA LYS A 76 -10.03 9.09 -1.42
C LYS A 76 -10.50 10.11 -2.45
N VAL A 77 -9.90 11.31 -2.50
CA VAL A 77 -10.24 12.31 -3.51
C VAL A 77 -9.89 11.82 -4.90
N ALA A 78 -8.68 11.30 -5.08
CA ALA A 78 -8.25 10.73 -6.35
C ALA A 78 -9.05 9.47 -6.74
N GLU A 79 -9.35 8.60 -5.78
CA GLU A 79 -10.15 7.38 -6.00
C GLU A 79 -11.61 7.68 -6.40
N ALA A 80 -12.16 8.81 -5.96
CA ALA A 80 -13.53 9.22 -6.28
C ALA A 80 -13.64 9.94 -7.63
N ASP A 81 -12.54 10.42 -8.19
CA ASP A 81 -12.52 11.20 -9.43
C ASP A 81 -12.75 10.29 -10.65
N LEU A 82 -13.91 10.46 -11.29
CA LEU A 82 -14.27 9.73 -12.51
C LEU A 82 -13.47 10.16 -13.73
N GLY A 83 -12.84 11.33 -13.69
CA GLY A 83 -11.97 11.84 -14.75
C GLY A 83 -10.55 11.30 -14.69
N ASN A 84 -10.18 10.62 -13.62
CA ASN A 84 -8.84 10.05 -13.44
C ASN A 84 -8.80 8.61 -13.97
N PRO A 85 -8.11 8.34 -15.11
CA PRO A 85 -8.08 7.00 -15.69
C PRO A 85 -7.05 6.06 -15.03
N THR A 86 -6.31 6.53 -14.03
CA THR A 86 -5.18 5.77 -13.45
C THR A 86 -5.48 5.18 -12.09
N VAL A 87 -6.45 5.70 -11.35
CA VAL A 87 -6.80 5.22 -10.01
C VAL A 87 -8.31 5.30 -9.76
N GLY A 88 -8.80 4.46 -8.86
CA GLY A 88 -10.16 4.55 -8.34
C GLY A 88 -11.26 4.29 -9.37
N LYS A 89 -12.39 4.92 -9.17
CA LYS A 89 -13.62 4.70 -9.96
C LYS A 89 -13.49 5.04 -11.45
N GLY A 90 -12.60 5.96 -11.79
CA GLY A 90 -12.32 6.35 -13.18
C GLY A 90 -11.29 5.47 -13.86
N GLY A 91 -10.69 4.52 -13.15
CA GLY A 91 -9.61 3.67 -13.63
C GLY A 91 -9.95 2.94 -14.92
N ASN A 92 -8.97 2.81 -15.80
CA ASN A 92 -9.15 2.07 -17.05
C ASN A 92 -9.45 0.59 -16.77
N PRO A 93 -10.45 0.00 -17.43
CA PRO A 93 -10.75 -1.41 -17.28
C PRO A 93 -9.67 -2.28 -17.95
N ASP A 94 -9.63 -3.53 -17.54
CA ASP A 94 -8.89 -4.58 -18.20
C ASP A 94 -9.53 -4.96 -19.55
N ARG A 95 -8.97 -5.98 -20.22
CA ARG A 95 -9.47 -6.48 -21.53
C ARG A 95 -10.93 -6.96 -21.47
N ASP A 96 -11.36 -7.46 -20.33
CA ASP A 96 -12.69 -8.05 -20.14
C ASP A 96 -13.70 -7.03 -19.59
N GLY A 97 -13.27 -5.78 -19.40
CA GLY A 97 -14.12 -4.66 -18.97
C GLY A 97 -14.20 -4.48 -17.46
N HIS A 98 -13.36 -5.15 -16.68
CA HIS A 98 -13.33 -5.07 -15.23
C HIS A 98 -12.30 -4.04 -14.75
N VAL A 99 -12.69 -3.20 -13.83
CA VAL A 99 -11.77 -2.30 -13.13
C VAL A 99 -11.37 -2.96 -11.82
N SER A 100 -10.11 -3.36 -11.71
CA SER A 100 -9.51 -3.84 -10.47
C SER A 100 -8.56 -2.80 -9.90
N LEU A 101 -8.56 -2.66 -8.58
CA LEU A 101 -7.88 -1.60 -7.86
C LEU A 101 -6.93 -2.16 -6.82
N ASP A 102 -5.81 -1.45 -6.66
CA ASP A 102 -4.79 -1.73 -5.67
C ASP A 102 -4.62 -0.52 -4.74
N ALA A 103 -4.26 -0.76 -3.50
CA ALA A 103 -3.89 0.30 -2.57
C ALA A 103 -2.93 -0.21 -1.50
N CYS A 104 -2.13 0.70 -0.96
CA CYS A 104 -1.34 0.44 0.24
C CYS A 104 -1.29 1.68 1.12
N ILE A 105 -1.15 1.45 2.42
CA ILE A 105 -1.03 2.50 3.43
C ILE A 105 -0.04 2.07 4.52
N MET A 106 0.65 3.04 5.08
CA MET A 106 1.59 2.80 6.18
C MET A 106 1.39 3.88 7.24
N ASP A 107 1.49 3.49 8.49
CA ASP A 107 1.46 4.43 9.61
C ASP A 107 2.86 4.89 10.03
N GLU A 108 2.91 5.80 10.99
CA GLU A 108 4.15 6.39 11.55
C GLU A 108 5.01 5.38 12.33
N LEU A 109 4.48 4.22 12.64
CA LEU A 109 5.20 3.13 13.33
C LEU A 109 5.74 2.08 12.36
N GLY A 110 5.47 2.23 11.06
CA GLY A 110 5.85 1.28 10.03
C GLY A 110 4.92 0.08 9.90
N ASN A 111 3.76 0.10 10.56
CA ASN A 111 2.71 -0.87 10.24
C ASN A 111 2.15 -0.55 8.86
N CYS A 112 1.89 -1.57 8.08
CA CYS A 112 1.36 -1.39 6.73
C CYS A 112 0.22 -2.34 6.43
N GLY A 113 -0.65 -1.91 5.52
CA GLY A 113 -1.69 -2.73 4.95
C GLY A 113 -1.78 -2.48 3.45
N ALA A 114 -2.08 -3.52 2.71
CA ALA A 114 -2.19 -3.46 1.26
C ALA A 114 -3.34 -4.34 0.77
N VAL A 115 -3.89 -3.95 -0.35
CA VAL A 115 -4.86 -4.74 -1.10
C VAL A 115 -4.52 -4.70 -2.59
N ALA A 116 -4.83 -5.76 -3.30
CA ALA A 116 -4.67 -5.81 -4.75
C ALA A 116 -5.84 -6.56 -5.41
N ALA A 117 -6.07 -6.24 -6.66
CA ALA A 117 -7.12 -6.84 -7.48
C ALA A 117 -8.50 -6.78 -6.82
N LEU A 118 -8.83 -5.65 -6.17
CA LEU A 118 -10.17 -5.42 -5.63
C LEU A 118 -11.12 -4.92 -6.72
N GLU A 119 -12.28 -5.50 -6.79
CA GLU A 119 -13.37 -5.06 -7.66
C GLU A 119 -14.55 -4.53 -6.82
N ASN A 120 -15.37 -3.68 -7.42
CA ASN A 120 -16.60 -3.15 -6.81
C ASN A 120 -16.40 -2.37 -5.50
N ILE A 121 -15.22 -1.88 -5.26
CA ILE A 121 -14.85 -1.08 -4.09
C ILE A 121 -14.61 0.37 -4.50
N ALA A 122 -15.22 1.31 -3.79
CA ALA A 122 -15.08 2.74 -4.09
C ALA A 122 -13.75 3.32 -3.60
N HIS A 123 -13.27 2.84 -2.45
CA HIS A 123 -12.09 3.36 -1.78
C HIS A 123 -11.17 2.22 -1.31
N PRO A 124 -10.34 1.66 -2.18
CA PRO A 124 -9.40 0.61 -1.81
C PRO A 124 -8.42 1.03 -0.71
N ILE A 125 -8.08 2.32 -0.61
CA ILE A 125 -7.22 2.82 0.48
C ILE A 125 -7.82 2.56 1.86
N SER A 126 -9.15 2.66 2.01
CA SER A 126 -9.81 2.36 3.29
C SER A 126 -9.77 0.87 3.60
N VAL A 127 -9.86 0.01 2.59
CA VAL A 127 -9.73 -1.44 2.78
C VAL A 127 -8.29 -1.79 3.17
N ALA A 128 -7.28 -1.20 2.51
CA ALA A 128 -5.88 -1.36 2.90
C ALA A 128 -5.63 -0.95 4.36
N ARG A 129 -6.23 0.16 4.81
CA ARG A 129 -6.18 0.58 6.20
C ARG A 129 -6.83 -0.45 7.13
N MET A 130 -7.98 -1.01 6.77
CA MET A 130 -8.64 -2.06 7.56
C MET A 130 -7.79 -3.33 7.64
N VAL A 131 -7.10 -3.71 6.57
CA VAL A 131 -6.14 -4.82 6.59
C VAL A 131 -5.07 -4.57 7.64
N MET A 132 -4.46 -3.38 7.67
CA MET A 132 -3.46 -3.00 8.66
C MET A 132 -3.99 -2.99 10.09
N GLU A 133 -5.17 -2.39 10.31
CA GLU A 133 -5.66 -2.12 11.66
C GLU A 133 -6.46 -3.29 12.29
N LYS A 134 -7.05 -4.16 11.47
CA LYS A 134 -8.05 -5.16 11.89
C LYS A 134 -7.64 -6.60 11.65
N THR A 135 -6.55 -6.84 10.91
CA THR A 135 -6.11 -8.19 10.57
C THR A 135 -4.65 -8.41 10.92
N PRO A 136 -4.19 -9.65 11.08
CA PRO A 136 -2.78 -9.97 11.22
C PRO A 136 -2.01 -9.93 9.89
N HIS A 137 -2.69 -9.67 8.79
CA HIS A 137 -2.12 -9.68 7.45
C HIS A 137 -1.57 -8.32 7.06
N VAL A 138 -0.54 -8.33 6.24
CA VAL A 138 -0.01 -7.11 5.60
C VAL A 138 -0.69 -6.85 4.25
N MET A 139 -1.16 -7.90 3.59
CA MET A 139 -1.78 -7.81 2.26
C MET A 139 -2.86 -8.86 2.07
N LEU A 140 -3.96 -8.45 1.46
CA LEU A 140 -5.03 -9.32 0.97
C LEU A 140 -5.29 -9.05 -0.51
N VAL A 141 -5.78 -10.06 -1.25
CA VAL A 141 -5.91 -9.99 -2.72
C VAL A 141 -7.23 -10.59 -3.18
N GLY A 142 -7.87 -9.92 -4.16
CA GLY A 142 -9.06 -10.40 -4.85
C GLY A 142 -10.30 -10.50 -3.97
N GLU A 143 -11.20 -11.41 -4.32
CA GLU A 143 -12.48 -11.62 -3.60
C GLU A 143 -12.31 -11.99 -2.12
N GLY A 144 -11.17 -12.50 -1.73
CA GLY A 144 -10.88 -12.86 -0.35
C GLY A 144 -10.44 -11.71 0.55
N ALA A 145 -10.30 -10.50 0.01
CA ALA A 145 -9.81 -9.33 0.73
C ALA A 145 -10.85 -8.66 1.64
#